data_e7cbf7c743dc72a85000fba4dd9663cb
#
_entry.id   e7cbf7c743dc72a85000fba4dd9663cb
#
_cell.length_a   1.000
_cell.length_b   1.000
_cell.length_c   1.000
_cell.angle_alpha   90.00
_cell.angle_beta   90.00
_cell.angle_gamma   90.00
#
_symmetry.space_group_name_H-M   'P 1'
#
loop_
_entity.id
_entity.type
_entity.pdbx_description
1 polymer ?
#
loop_
_entity_poly.entity_id
_entity_poly.type
_entity_poly.pdbx_seq_one_letter_code
_entity_poly.pdbx_strand_id
1 'polypeptide(L)'
;HHVALLESDSLLKAYNKSNFDIEKEKFAKLLPDECYDFPNKELDIQAGTSKVMFPIYLKNLERISPDSIYFLDYKIDPEKTPNYNPDKSHVLLRIYKENYYATTKTSTYYNYTSSTIVIPNPSGSPEVRRPTNANQVFPIGANSVRMMAGDEDLGDYKTARSRIVSKSIILEIGEQQPENPQARELTIRAHDRVNDVEVDPVDVVQLTPIDDYDNTFLLNAIRTPDGRLR
;
A
#
# COMPACT_ATOMS: atom_id res chain seq x y z
N HIS A 1 -27.47 18.69 19.39
CA HIS A 1 -26.72 19.52 18.44
C HIS A 1 -26.62 18.77 17.13
N HIS A 2 -27.03 19.43 16.04
CA HIS A 2 -26.83 18.89 14.70
C HIS A 2 -25.40 19.13 14.23
N VAL A 3 -24.79 18.12 13.60
CA VAL A 3 -23.43 18.20 13.02
C VAL A 3 -23.49 17.65 11.61
N ALA A 4 -23.08 18.47 10.65
CA ALA A 4 -22.95 18.11 9.25
C ALA A 4 -21.52 18.30 8.77
N LEU A 5 -21.06 17.43 7.87
CA LEU A 5 -19.73 17.44 7.28
C LEU A 5 -19.82 17.67 5.77
N LEU A 6 -18.88 18.43 5.26
CA LEU A 6 -18.63 18.65 3.83
C LEU A 6 -17.27 18.05 3.45
N GLU A 7 -17.18 17.53 2.26
CA GLU A 7 -15.90 17.19 1.63
C GLU A 7 -15.09 18.46 1.40
N SER A 8 -13.80 18.32 1.54
CA SER A 8 -12.83 19.41 1.37
C SER A 8 -11.56 18.88 0.70
N ASP A 9 -10.72 19.75 0.24
CA ASP A 9 -9.35 19.48 -0.19
C ASP A 9 -8.35 20.50 0.39
N SER A 10 -8.82 21.37 1.26
CA SER A 10 -8.05 22.50 1.75
C SER A 10 -6.89 22.06 2.65
N LEU A 11 -7.13 21.11 3.57
CA LEU A 11 -6.06 20.57 4.40
C LEU A 11 -5.11 19.69 3.60
N LEU A 12 -5.60 18.93 2.62
CA LEU A 12 -4.76 18.17 1.71
C LEU A 12 -3.83 19.09 0.89
N LYS A 13 -4.35 20.19 0.35
CA LYS A 13 -3.53 21.20 -0.36
C LYS A 13 -2.47 21.81 0.55
N ALA A 14 -2.83 22.14 1.78
CA ALA A 14 -1.89 22.66 2.78
C ALA A 14 -0.82 21.62 3.15
N TYR A 15 -1.22 20.36 3.33
CA TYR A 15 -0.32 19.24 3.58
C TYR A 15 0.70 19.08 2.43
N ASN A 16 0.22 19.03 1.19
CA ASN A 16 1.08 18.86 0.01
C ASN A 16 2.06 20.02 -0.14
N LYS A 17 1.60 21.26 0.04
CA LYS A 17 2.46 22.43 0.01
C LYS A 17 3.54 22.40 1.09
N SER A 18 3.17 22.01 2.30
CA SER A 18 4.11 21.99 3.44
C SER A 18 5.14 20.87 3.35
N ASN A 19 4.78 19.70 2.79
CA ASN A 19 5.64 18.52 2.79
C ASN A 19 6.41 18.33 1.49
N PHE A 20 5.87 18.77 0.34
CA PHE A 20 6.41 18.45 -0.98
C PHE A 20 6.64 19.69 -1.84
N ASP A 21 6.10 20.84 -1.47
CA ASP A 21 6.22 22.14 -2.16
C ASP A 21 5.92 22.04 -3.66
N ILE A 22 6.96 21.97 -4.50
CA ILE A 22 6.85 21.89 -5.97
C ILE A 22 6.93 20.45 -6.52
N GLU A 23 7.25 19.46 -5.69
CA GLU A 23 7.41 18.05 -6.11
C GLU A 23 6.05 17.37 -6.28
N LYS A 24 5.31 17.78 -7.31
CA LYS A 24 3.92 17.33 -7.55
C LYS A 24 3.75 15.83 -7.68
N GLU A 25 4.78 15.13 -8.13
CA GLU A 25 4.83 13.68 -8.23
C GLU A 25 4.74 12.96 -6.87
N LYS A 26 5.09 13.66 -5.79
CA LYS A 26 5.01 13.14 -4.41
C LYS A 26 3.70 13.50 -3.70
N PHE A 27 2.84 14.30 -4.34
CA PHE A 27 1.63 14.80 -3.70
C PHE A 27 0.75 13.66 -3.21
N ALA A 28 0.30 13.81 -1.98
CA ALA A 28 -0.77 13.00 -1.43
C ALA A 28 -2.08 13.29 -2.17
N LYS A 29 -2.97 12.30 -2.20
CA LYS A 29 -4.22 12.29 -2.98
C LYS A 29 -5.41 12.12 -2.07
N LEU A 30 -6.58 12.54 -2.53
CA LEU A 30 -7.83 12.09 -1.92
C LEU A 30 -8.02 10.60 -2.21
N LEU A 31 -8.59 9.89 -1.23
CA LEU A 31 -9.01 8.52 -1.45
C LEU A 31 -10.13 8.51 -2.51
N PRO A 32 -10.03 7.67 -3.56
CA PRO A 32 -11.10 7.57 -4.56
C PRO A 32 -12.45 7.17 -3.95
N ASP A 33 -13.54 7.71 -4.45
CA ASP A 33 -14.89 7.49 -3.92
C ASP A 33 -15.31 6.01 -3.93
N GLU A 34 -14.82 5.24 -4.91
CA GLU A 34 -15.05 3.80 -4.96
C GLU A 34 -14.33 3.01 -3.85
N CYS A 35 -13.42 3.64 -3.11
CA CYS A 35 -12.62 2.99 -2.06
C CYS A 35 -13.20 3.17 -0.66
N TYR A 36 -14.32 3.88 -0.51
CA TYR A 36 -15.00 4.00 0.79
C TYR A 36 -16.49 4.25 0.65
N ASP A 37 -17.21 4.03 1.74
CA ASP A 37 -18.60 4.46 1.94
C ASP A 37 -18.69 5.34 3.18
N PHE A 38 -19.31 6.48 3.02
CA PHE A 38 -19.64 7.39 4.11
C PHE A 38 -21.15 7.68 4.10
N PRO A 39 -21.96 6.77 4.66
CA PRO A 39 -23.42 6.80 4.46
C PRO A 39 -24.11 8.02 5.07
N ASN A 40 -23.59 8.52 6.18
CA ASN A 40 -24.22 9.62 6.92
C ASN A 40 -23.20 10.72 7.21
N LYS A 41 -23.27 11.81 6.47
CA LYS A 41 -22.46 13.00 6.71
C LYS A 41 -23.14 14.01 7.66
N GLU A 42 -24.31 13.66 8.18
CA GLU A 42 -25.10 14.48 9.11
C GLU A 42 -25.61 13.62 10.27
N LEU A 43 -25.35 14.03 11.50
CA LEU A 43 -25.75 13.31 12.70
C LEU A 43 -26.10 14.29 13.83
N ASP A 44 -26.96 13.84 14.74
CA ASP A 44 -27.35 14.61 15.92
C ASP A 44 -26.61 14.10 17.17
N ILE A 45 -25.96 15.02 17.89
CA ILE A 45 -25.45 14.76 19.24
C ILE A 45 -26.63 14.87 20.20
N GLN A 46 -27.02 13.74 20.79
CA GLN A 46 -28.17 13.64 21.68
C GLN A 46 -27.93 14.38 22.99
N ALA A 47 -29.00 14.88 23.58
CA ALA A 47 -28.95 15.51 24.91
C ALA A 47 -28.35 14.52 25.94
N GLY A 48 -27.38 15.00 26.73
CA GLY A 48 -26.69 14.18 27.71
C GLY A 48 -25.49 13.42 27.17
N THR A 49 -25.21 13.51 25.86
CA THR A 49 -23.98 12.98 25.25
C THR A 49 -23.04 14.11 24.79
N SER A 50 -21.74 13.85 24.78
CA SER A 50 -20.73 14.83 24.37
C SER A 50 -20.08 14.51 23.01
N LYS A 51 -20.47 13.40 22.37
CA LYS A 51 -19.86 12.95 21.12
C LYS A 51 -20.81 12.10 20.29
N VAL A 52 -20.59 12.09 19.00
CA VAL A 52 -21.22 11.20 18.02
C VAL A 52 -20.11 10.62 17.12
N MET A 53 -20.35 9.44 16.57
CA MET A 53 -19.40 8.78 15.66
C MET A 53 -19.92 8.82 14.24
N PHE A 54 -19.09 9.24 13.33
CA PHE A 54 -19.32 9.19 11.89
C PHE A 54 -18.62 7.94 11.31
N PRO A 55 -19.37 6.86 11.02
CA PRO A 55 -18.77 5.65 10.49
C PRO A 55 -18.34 5.85 9.02
N ILE A 56 -17.11 5.49 8.72
CA ILE A 56 -16.55 5.42 7.36
C ILE A 56 -16.11 3.99 7.12
N TYR A 57 -16.62 3.37 6.05
CA TYR A 57 -16.32 1.99 5.68
C TYR A 57 -15.37 1.97 4.49
N LEU A 58 -14.15 1.47 4.70
CA LEU A 58 -13.17 1.30 3.63
C LEU A 58 -13.47 0.04 2.83
N LYS A 59 -13.33 0.10 1.51
CA LYS A 59 -13.55 -0.98 0.55
C LYS A 59 -12.62 -0.85 -0.64
N ASN A 60 -12.49 -1.90 -1.46
CA ASN A 60 -11.71 -1.90 -2.70
C ASN A 60 -10.28 -1.34 -2.54
N LEU A 61 -9.67 -1.55 -1.37
CA LEU A 61 -8.33 -1.01 -1.08
C LEU A 61 -7.23 -1.64 -1.94
N GLU A 62 -7.51 -2.74 -2.62
CA GLU A 62 -6.62 -3.32 -3.64
C GLU A 62 -6.40 -2.37 -4.82
N ARG A 63 -7.33 -1.43 -5.08
CA ARG A 63 -7.23 -0.46 -6.16
C ARG A 63 -6.32 0.72 -5.89
N ILE A 64 -5.98 0.98 -4.62
CA ILE A 64 -5.06 2.07 -4.28
C ILE A 64 -3.62 1.59 -4.30
N SER A 65 -2.72 2.43 -4.81
CA SER A 65 -1.29 2.15 -4.85
C SER A 65 -0.68 2.21 -3.44
N PRO A 66 0.12 1.24 -3.02
CA PRO A 66 0.84 1.32 -1.76
C PRO A 66 1.96 2.38 -1.76
N ASP A 67 2.31 2.93 -2.93
CA ASP A 67 3.36 3.95 -3.10
C ASP A 67 2.82 5.37 -2.99
N SER A 68 1.49 5.54 -2.91
CA SER A 68 0.84 6.84 -2.78
C SER A 68 0.32 7.06 -1.36
N ILE A 69 0.24 8.32 -0.97
CA ILE A 69 -0.34 8.73 0.30
C ILE A 69 -1.78 9.16 0.04
N TYR A 70 -2.73 8.56 0.77
CA TYR A 70 -4.15 8.86 0.62
C TYR A 70 -4.74 9.48 1.88
N PHE A 71 -5.65 10.42 1.67
CA PHE A 71 -6.39 11.09 2.73
C PHE A 71 -7.88 11.17 2.40
N LEU A 72 -8.68 11.28 3.47
CA LEU A 72 -10.01 11.85 3.44
C LEU A 72 -9.93 13.23 4.10
N ASP A 73 -10.48 14.25 3.46
CA ASP A 73 -10.48 15.64 3.95
C ASP A 73 -11.93 16.11 4.12
N TYR A 74 -12.31 16.37 5.35
CA TYR A 74 -13.66 16.83 5.70
C TYR A 74 -13.61 18.08 6.57
N LYS A 75 -14.63 18.91 6.43
CA LYS A 75 -14.87 20.07 7.28
C LYS A 75 -16.31 20.11 7.78
N ILE A 76 -16.51 20.82 8.87
CA ILE A 76 -17.87 21.14 9.36
C ILE A 76 -18.58 22.00 8.30
N ASP A 77 -19.86 21.67 8.04
CA ASP A 77 -20.75 22.51 7.26
C ASP A 77 -21.25 23.68 8.13
N PRO A 78 -20.81 24.93 7.86
CA PRO A 78 -21.18 26.08 8.67
C PRO A 78 -22.66 26.47 8.52
N GLU A 79 -23.31 26.08 7.42
CA GLU A 79 -24.71 26.40 7.17
C GLU A 79 -25.64 25.47 7.98
N LYS A 80 -25.24 24.20 8.14
CA LYS A 80 -26.02 23.19 8.83
C LYS A 80 -25.62 22.98 10.29
N THR A 81 -24.41 23.40 10.68
CA THR A 81 -23.88 23.23 12.04
C THR A 81 -23.62 24.59 12.68
N PRO A 82 -24.62 25.24 13.29
CA PRO A 82 -24.43 26.50 13.97
C PRO A 82 -23.58 26.32 15.25
N ASN A 83 -22.82 27.35 15.60
CA ASN A 83 -22.03 27.41 16.85
C ASN A 83 -20.89 26.37 16.92
N TYR A 84 -20.28 26.01 15.78
CA TYR A 84 -19.07 25.17 15.77
C TYR A 84 -17.81 26.02 16.09
N ASN A 85 -16.76 25.35 16.53
CA ASN A 85 -15.45 25.99 16.73
C ASN A 85 -14.67 25.99 15.41
N PRO A 86 -14.42 27.17 14.77
CA PRO A 86 -13.75 27.24 13.48
C PRO A 86 -12.31 26.71 13.52
N ASP A 87 -11.61 26.81 14.66
CA ASP A 87 -10.22 26.33 14.80
C ASP A 87 -10.12 24.79 14.87
N LYS A 88 -11.26 24.12 15.04
CA LYS A 88 -11.38 22.64 15.15
C LYS A 88 -12.42 22.08 14.19
N SER A 89 -12.63 22.74 13.08
CA SER A 89 -13.70 22.44 12.13
C SER A 89 -13.27 21.56 10.95
N HIS A 90 -12.00 21.24 10.84
CA HIS A 90 -11.44 20.43 9.75
C HIS A 90 -10.77 19.17 10.27
N VAL A 91 -10.79 18.12 9.46
CA VAL A 91 -10.06 16.88 9.73
C VAL A 91 -9.46 16.32 8.44
N LEU A 92 -8.20 15.92 8.52
CA LEU A 92 -7.47 15.23 7.46
C LEU A 92 -7.12 13.83 7.98
N LEU A 93 -7.83 12.81 7.47
CA LEU A 93 -7.67 11.41 7.88
C LEU A 93 -6.75 10.70 6.90
N ARG A 94 -5.58 10.26 7.36
CA ARG A 94 -4.66 9.48 6.54
C ARG A 94 -5.11 8.02 6.48
N ILE A 95 -5.17 7.49 5.26
CA ILE A 95 -5.53 6.11 5.00
C ILE A 95 -4.25 5.30 4.77
N TYR A 96 -4.15 4.19 5.48
CA TYR A 96 -3.06 3.24 5.34
C TYR A 96 -3.57 1.95 4.71
N LYS A 97 -2.79 1.41 3.79
CA LYS A 97 -3.03 0.07 3.23
C LYS A 97 -2.26 -0.95 4.07
N GLU A 98 -2.94 -1.98 4.52
CA GLU A 98 -2.36 -2.99 5.40
C GLU A 98 -2.94 -4.36 5.09
N ASN A 99 -2.12 -5.39 5.19
CA ASN A 99 -2.55 -6.78 5.29
C ASN A 99 -1.76 -7.48 6.41
N TYR A 100 -1.95 -8.80 6.56
CA TYR A 100 -1.23 -9.55 7.60
C TYR A 100 0.30 -9.46 7.47
N TYR A 101 0.83 -9.27 6.26
CA TYR A 101 2.25 -9.38 5.92
C TYR A 101 2.97 -8.05 5.80
N ALA A 102 2.26 -6.96 5.52
CA ALA A 102 2.87 -5.65 5.32
C ALA A 102 1.90 -4.50 5.62
N THR A 103 2.46 -3.32 5.90
CA THR A 103 1.71 -2.09 6.15
C THR A 103 2.40 -0.88 5.53
N THR A 104 1.62 0.07 5.03
CA THR A 104 2.13 1.39 4.60
C THR A 104 2.22 2.41 5.75
N LYS A 105 1.80 2.03 6.97
CA LYS A 105 1.91 2.87 8.16
C LYS A 105 3.35 3.00 8.64
N THR A 106 4.07 1.90 8.57
CA THR A 106 5.51 1.80 8.85
C THR A 106 6.15 0.97 7.76
N SER A 107 7.45 1.14 7.54
CA SER A 107 8.15 0.29 6.58
C SER A 107 8.22 -1.15 7.08
N THR A 108 7.85 -2.09 6.22
CA THR A 108 7.98 -3.54 6.46
C THR A 108 9.13 -4.07 5.61
N TYR A 109 10.03 -4.86 6.21
CA TYR A 109 11.19 -5.41 5.51
C TYR A 109 11.23 -6.93 5.67
N TYR A 110 11.58 -7.63 4.58
CA TYR A 110 11.86 -9.06 4.55
C TYR A 110 13.31 -9.31 4.18
N ASN A 111 13.91 -10.30 4.86
CA ASN A 111 15.26 -10.76 4.53
C ASN A 111 15.16 -12.00 3.63
N TYR A 112 15.97 -12.02 2.59
CA TYR A 112 16.26 -13.25 1.88
C TYR A 112 17.23 -14.09 2.71
N THR A 113 16.84 -15.33 3.00
CA THR A 113 17.74 -16.30 3.62
C THR A 113 18.00 -17.43 2.63
N SER A 114 19.27 -17.71 2.40
CA SER A 114 19.72 -18.81 1.51
C SER A 114 19.23 -18.72 0.07
N SER A 115 18.86 -17.54 -0.40
CA SER A 115 18.40 -17.32 -1.77
C SER A 115 19.58 -17.13 -2.73
N THR A 116 19.39 -17.53 -3.98
CA THR A 116 20.32 -17.33 -5.06
C THR A 116 19.59 -16.76 -6.26
N ILE A 117 20.10 -15.66 -6.81
CA ILE A 117 19.61 -15.09 -8.06
C ILE A 117 20.52 -15.60 -9.17
N VAL A 118 19.94 -16.22 -10.17
CA VAL A 118 20.63 -16.66 -11.38
C VAL A 118 20.20 -15.76 -12.52
N ILE A 119 21.13 -14.98 -13.05
CA ILE A 119 20.89 -14.10 -14.19
C ILE A 119 21.42 -14.83 -15.44
N PRO A 120 20.53 -15.28 -16.35
CA PRO A 120 20.95 -15.94 -17.58
C PRO A 120 21.86 -15.03 -18.40
N ASN A 121 22.96 -15.57 -18.91
CA ASN A 121 23.84 -14.87 -19.85
C ASN A 121 23.86 -15.66 -21.16
N PRO A 122 23.23 -15.15 -22.24
CA PRO A 122 23.16 -15.84 -23.53
C PRO A 122 24.53 -16.13 -24.15
N SER A 123 25.57 -15.39 -23.72
CA SER A 123 26.92 -15.46 -24.30
C SER A 123 27.96 -16.12 -23.40
N GLY A 124 27.56 -16.69 -22.27
CA GLY A 124 28.49 -17.26 -21.31
C GLY A 124 27.82 -17.93 -20.11
N SER A 125 28.58 -18.15 -19.05
CA SER A 125 28.06 -18.71 -17.83
C SER A 125 27.07 -17.71 -17.16
N PRO A 126 25.98 -18.20 -16.53
CA PRO A 126 25.06 -17.33 -15.83
C PRO A 126 25.76 -16.62 -14.67
N GLU A 127 25.37 -15.38 -14.43
CA GLU A 127 25.78 -14.64 -13.23
C GLU A 127 24.99 -15.14 -12.02
N VAL A 128 25.69 -15.49 -10.96
CA VAL A 128 25.07 -15.98 -9.71
C VAL A 128 25.31 -14.97 -8.60
N ARG A 129 24.23 -14.43 -8.05
CA ARG A 129 24.30 -13.48 -6.93
C ARG A 129 23.54 -14.05 -5.73
N ARG A 130 23.97 -13.66 -4.55
CA ARG A 130 23.24 -13.92 -3.30
C ARG A 130 22.75 -12.60 -2.75
N PRO A 131 21.42 -12.37 -2.70
CA PRO A 131 20.90 -11.16 -2.09
C PRO A 131 21.21 -11.19 -0.59
N THR A 132 21.76 -10.10 -0.08
CA THR A 132 22.17 -9.96 1.33
C THR A 132 21.35 -8.91 2.08
N ASN A 133 20.52 -8.15 1.35
CA ASN A 133 19.82 -7.00 1.90
C ASN A 133 18.38 -7.34 2.29
N ALA A 134 17.89 -6.63 3.29
CA ALA A 134 16.47 -6.58 3.58
C ALA A 134 15.76 -5.77 2.50
N ASN A 135 14.71 -6.33 1.91
CA ASN A 135 13.88 -5.63 0.93
C ASN A 135 12.60 -5.10 1.58
N GLN A 136 12.26 -3.87 1.24
CA GLN A 136 11.00 -3.29 1.66
C GLN A 136 9.83 -3.97 0.93
N VAL A 137 8.78 -4.26 1.69
CA VAL A 137 7.61 -5.00 1.24
C VAL A 137 6.36 -4.13 1.37
N PHE A 138 5.53 -4.14 0.33
CA PHE A 138 4.34 -3.31 0.22
C PHE A 138 3.09 -4.18 0.10
N PRO A 139 2.01 -3.91 0.85
CA PRO A 139 0.76 -4.66 0.75
C PRO A 139 0.03 -4.27 -0.55
N ILE A 140 -0.37 -5.26 -1.36
CA ILE A 140 -1.13 -5.02 -2.60
C ILE A 140 -2.50 -5.67 -2.60
N GLY A 141 -2.65 -6.82 -1.98
CA GLY A 141 -3.92 -7.52 -1.80
C GLY A 141 -4.02 -8.13 -0.41
N ALA A 142 -5.09 -8.89 -0.15
CA ALA A 142 -5.31 -9.51 1.15
C ALA A 142 -4.17 -10.48 1.54
N ASN A 143 -3.72 -11.28 0.59
CA ASN A 143 -2.66 -12.28 0.77
C ASN A 143 -1.50 -12.06 -0.21
N SER A 144 -1.29 -10.84 -0.66
CA SER A 144 -0.22 -10.55 -1.59
C SER A 144 0.53 -9.30 -1.23
N VAL A 145 1.84 -9.35 -1.47
CA VAL A 145 2.75 -8.23 -1.25
C VAL A 145 3.64 -8.05 -2.46
N ARG A 146 4.11 -6.82 -2.66
CA ARG A 146 5.09 -6.48 -3.69
C ARG A 146 6.42 -6.16 -3.02
N MET A 147 7.51 -6.56 -3.65
CA MET A 147 8.87 -6.16 -3.29
C MET A 147 9.74 -6.03 -4.54
N MET A 148 10.91 -5.43 -4.41
CA MET A 148 11.89 -5.42 -5.48
C MET A 148 12.53 -6.81 -5.62
N ALA A 149 12.83 -7.21 -6.85
CA ALA A 149 13.45 -8.51 -7.11
C ALA A 149 14.90 -8.54 -6.63
N GLY A 150 15.26 -9.57 -5.90
CA GLY A 150 16.64 -9.83 -5.50
C GLY A 150 17.28 -8.71 -4.68
N ASP A 151 18.37 -8.16 -5.16
CA ASP A 151 19.14 -7.06 -4.55
C ASP A 151 18.81 -5.67 -5.13
N GLU A 152 17.75 -5.60 -5.94
CA GLU A 152 17.29 -4.32 -6.48
C GLU A 152 16.63 -3.47 -5.39
N ASP A 153 16.77 -2.17 -5.49
CA ASP A 153 16.12 -1.19 -4.62
C ASP A 153 15.22 -0.21 -5.39
N LEU A 154 14.40 0.55 -4.69
CA LEU A 154 13.54 1.56 -5.33
C LEU A 154 14.34 2.70 -5.97
N GLY A 155 15.55 2.97 -5.51
CA GLY A 155 16.37 4.07 -5.96
C GLY A 155 15.77 5.45 -5.64
N ASP A 156 16.13 6.43 -6.48
CA ASP A 156 15.56 7.79 -6.38
C ASP A 156 14.05 7.75 -6.67
N TYR A 157 13.29 8.55 -5.92
CA TYR A 157 11.84 8.68 -6.10
C TYR A 157 11.44 8.99 -7.55
N LYS A 158 12.21 9.79 -8.27
CA LYS A 158 11.95 10.14 -9.68
C LYS A 158 12.01 8.95 -10.63
N THR A 159 12.81 7.95 -10.28
CA THR A 159 12.97 6.72 -11.06
C THR A 159 12.22 5.53 -10.46
N ALA A 160 11.70 5.68 -9.24
CA ALA A 160 11.07 4.60 -8.50
C ALA A 160 9.93 3.93 -9.28
N ARG A 161 9.10 4.72 -9.98
CA ARG A 161 7.98 4.19 -10.75
C ARG A 161 8.43 3.24 -11.87
N SER A 162 9.42 3.62 -12.68
CA SER A 162 9.94 2.75 -13.75
C SER A 162 10.62 1.52 -13.18
N ARG A 163 11.32 1.65 -12.06
CA ARG A 163 11.94 0.52 -11.37
C ARG A 163 10.92 -0.44 -10.79
N ILE A 164 9.88 0.06 -10.14
CA ILE A 164 8.76 -0.76 -9.65
C ILE A 164 8.22 -1.63 -10.77
N VAL A 165 7.97 -1.02 -11.91
CA VAL A 165 7.42 -1.71 -13.07
C VAL A 165 8.33 -2.80 -13.63
N SER A 166 9.62 -2.48 -13.79
CA SER A 166 10.55 -3.36 -14.48
C SER A 166 11.24 -4.37 -13.58
N LYS A 167 11.26 -4.12 -12.25
CA LYS A 167 12.14 -4.83 -11.32
C LYS A 167 11.43 -5.32 -10.04
N SER A 168 10.12 -5.13 -9.91
CA SER A 168 9.41 -5.67 -8.75
C SER A 168 8.70 -6.98 -9.06
N ILE A 169 8.52 -7.74 -8.01
CA ILE A 169 7.80 -9.01 -8.02
C ILE A 169 6.65 -8.96 -7.01
N ILE A 170 5.65 -9.75 -7.29
CA ILE A 170 4.53 -10.01 -6.38
C ILE A 170 4.74 -11.37 -5.74
N LEU A 171 4.60 -11.40 -4.43
CA LEU A 171 4.56 -12.61 -3.63
C LEU A 171 3.10 -12.87 -3.27
N GLU A 172 2.53 -13.93 -3.81
CA GLU A 172 1.19 -14.42 -3.45
C GLU A 172 1.35 -15.51 -2.39
N ILE A 173 0.75 -15.25 -1.21
CA ILE A 173 0.92 -16.08 -0.03
C ILE A 173 -0.31 -16.97 0.09
N GLY A 174 -0.10 -18.27 -0.10
CA GLY A 174 -1.13 -19.28 -0.10
C GLY A 174 -1.43 -19.85 1.28
N GLU A 175 -1.97 -21.06 1.28
CA GLU A 175 -2.40 -21.76 2.46
C GLU A 175 -1.22 -22.17 3.36
N GLN A 176 -1.55 -22.36 4.62
CA GLN A 176 -0.61 -22.89 5.60
C GLN A 176 -0.33 -24.37 5.30
N GLN A 177 0.94 -24.76 5.35
CA GLN A 177 1.32 -26.15 5.09
C GLN A 177 0.84 -27.06 6.23
N PRO A 178 0.13 -28.15 5.94
CA PRO A 178 -0.40 -29.04 6.99
C PRO A 178 0.68 -29.65 7.90
N GLU A 179 1.84 -29.97 7.31
CA GLU A 179 2.96 -30.59 8.03
C GLU A 179 3.88 -29.58 8.72
N ASN A 180 3.80 -28.30 8.34
CA ASN A 180 4.57 -27.23 8.95
C ASN A 180 3.69 -25.97 9.12
N PRO A 181 3.03 -25.83 10.28
CA PRO A 181 2.14 -24.68 10.53
C PRO A 181 2.80 -23.30 10.47
N GLN A 182 4.11 -23.22 10.44
CA GLN A 182 4.86 -21.96 10.29
C GLN A 182 5.18 -21.63 8.82
N ALA A 183 4.97 -22.59 7.91
CA ALA A 183 5.22 -22.42 6.49
C ALA A 183 3.92 -22.20 5.71
N ARG A 184 4.00 -21.36 4.69
CA ARG A 184 2.93 -21.13 3.73
C ARG A 184 3.47 -21.35 2.33
N GLU A 185 2.63 -21.77 1.45
CA GLU A 185 2.94 -21.76 0.02
C GLU A 185 3.16 -20.32 -0.43
N LEU A 186 4.16 -20.11 -1.26
CA LEU A 186 4.51 -18.81 -1.82
C LEU A 186 4.68 -18.92 -3.32
N THR A 187 3.86 -18.21 -4.06
CA THR A 187 4.01 -18.07 -5.51
C THR A 187 4.63 -16.71 -5.84
N ILE A 188 5.67 -16.71 -6.65
CA ILE A 188 6.32 -15.49 -7.14
C ILE A 188 5.86 -15.25 -8.57
N ARG A 189 5.41 -14.02 -8.85
CA ARG A 189 5.07 -13.61 -10.21
C ARG A 189 5.59 -12.20 -10.52
N ALA A 190 5.64 -11.86 -11.81
CA ALA A 190 5.95 -10.49 -12.22
C ALA A 190 4.92 -9.50 -11.65
N HIS A 191 5.37 -8.29 -11.39
CA HIS A 191 4.46 -7.20 -11.06
C HIS A 191 3.57 -6.90 -12.27
N ASP A 192 2.25 -7.04 -12.08
CA ASP A 192 1.26 -6.74 -13.10
C ASP A 192 0.77 -5.29 -12.93
N ARG A 193 1.00 -4.47 -13.94
CA ARG A 193 0.57 -3.09 -13.96
C ARG A 193 -0.94 -2.90 -14.03
N VAL A 194 -1.68 -3.89 -14.50
CA VAL A 194 -3.13 -3.77 -14.67
C VAL A 194 -3.85 -3.50 -13.34
N ASN A 195 -3.23 -3.90 -12.22
CA ASN A 195 -3.75 -3.62 -10.89
C ASN A 195 -3.21 -2.32 -10.27
N ASP A 196 -2.29 -1.64 -10.94
CA ASP A 196 -1.78 -0.33 -10.51
C ASP A 196 -2.56 0.74 -11.29
N VAL A 197 -3.63 1.25 -10.70
CA VAL A 197 -4.68 2.09 -11.31
C VAL A 197 -4.15 3.39 -11.98
N GLU A 198 -2.86 3.68 -11.87
CA GLU A 198 -2.26 4.91 -12.41
C GLU A 198 -1.44 4.71 -13.69
N VAL A 199 -1.44 3.54 -14.33
CA VAL A 199 -0.52 3.27 -15.43
C VAL A 199 -1.22 2.80 -16.69
N ASP A 200 -0.84 3.44 -17.80
CA ASP A 200 -1.21 3.14 -19.18
C ASP A 200 -0.96 1.65 -19.50
N PRO A 201 -1.94 0.90 -20.01
CA PRO A 201 -1.85 -0.55 -20.22
C PRO A 201 -0.83 -1.01 -21.28
N VAL A 202 -0.14 -0.11 -21.95
CA VAL A 202 0.72 -0.42 -23.11
C VAL A 202 2.07 -1.04 -22.73
N ASP A 203 2.49 -1.00 -21.46
CA ASP A 203 3.85 -1.41 -21.06
C ASP A 203 3.87 -2.59 -20.07
N VAL A 204 3.17 -3.66 -20.33
CA VAL A 204 3.29 -4.90 -19.54
C VAL A 204 4.63 -5.54 -19.84
N VAL A 205 5.61 -5.37 -18.94
CA VAL A 205 6.82 -6.18 -18.97
C VAL A 205 6.46 -7.57 -18.41
N GLN A 206 6.24 -8.51 -19.30
CA GLN A 206 6.25 -9.91 -18.93
C GLN A 206 7.66 -10.30 -18.50
N LEU A 207 7.85 -10.60 -17.22
CA LEU A 207 8.93 -11.50 -16.84
C LEU A 207 8.53 -12.85 -17.43
N THR A 208 9.21 -13.25 -18.50
CA THR A 208 9.01 -14.58 -19.07
C THR A 208 9.50 -15.58 -18.01
N PRO A 209 8.66 -16.47 -17.48
CA PRO A 209 9.17 -17.58 -16.68
C PRO A 209 10.21 -18.29 -17.55
N ILE A 210 11.38 -18.58 -17.00
CA ILE A 210 12.28 -19.52 -17.65
C ILE A 210 11.54 -20.84 -17.57
N ASP A 211 11.12 -21.37 -18.73
CA ASP A 211 10.47 -22.68 -18.84
C ASP A 211 11.31 -23.67 -18.02
N ASP A 212 10.71 -24.40 -17.10
CA ASP A 212 11.27 -25.39 -16.18
C ASP A 212 11.60 -24.92 -14.74
N TYR A 213 11.32 -23.69 -14.33
CA TYR A 213 11.44 -23.32 -12.91
C TYR A 213 10.06 -23.28 -12.24
N ASP A 214 9.90 -24.09 -11.21
CA ASP A 214 8.78 -23.97 -10.28
C ASP A 214 8.94 -22.69 -9.47
N ASN A 215 8.00 -21.75 -9.66
CA ASN A 215 7.95 -20.46 -8.93
C ASN A 215 7.25 -20.59 -7.57
N THR A 216 7.03 -21.82 -7.09
CA THR A 216 6.41 -22.07 -5.79
C THR A 216 7.49 -22.21 -4.72
N PHE A 217 7.37 -21.47 -3.64
CA PHE A 217 8.30 -21.46 -2.52
C PHE A 217 7.56 -21.59 -1.21
N LEU A 218 8.28 -22.00 -0.16
CA LEU A 218 7.76 -21.99 1.20
C LEU A 218 8.16 -20.71 1.90
N LEU A 219 7.18 -19.93 2.36
CA LEU A 219 7.39 -18.79 3.22
C LEU A 219 7.32 -19.27 4.69
N ASN A 220 8.46 -19.30 5.37
CA ASN A 220 8.51 -19.45 6.81
C ASN A 220 8.45 -18.05 7.43
N ALA A 221 7.28 -17.63 7.88
CA ALA A 221 7.10 -16.35 8.51
C ALA A 221 6.38 -16.50 9.85
N ILE A 222 7.01 -15.98 10.89
CA ILE A 222 6.42 -15.87 12.23
C ILE A 222 6.19 -14.40 12.50
N ARG A 223 4.92 -14.03 12.74
CA ARG A 223 4.61 -12.68 13.21
C ARG A 223 5.03 -12.57 14.67
N THR A 224 5.99 -11.70 14.96
CA THR A 224 6.42 -11.42 16.32
C THR A 224 5.39 -10.54 17.05
N PRO A 225 5.38 -10.50 18.41
CA PRO A 225 4.44 -9.69 19.18
C PRO A 225 4.47 -8.20 18.86
N ASP A 226 5.60 -7.68 18.34
CA ASP A 226 5.77 -6.31 17.88
C ASP A 226 5.26 -6.09 16.43
N GLY A 227 4.63 -7.11 15.83
CA GLY A 227 4.03 -7.04 14.50
C GLY A 227 5.01 -7.21 13.34
N ARG A 228 6.27 -7.53 13.59
CA ARG A 228 7.27 -7.82 12.55
C ARG A 228 7.17 -9.28 12.12
N LEU A 229 7.50 -9.54 10.85
CA LEU A 229 7.70 -10.90 10.35
C LEU A 229 9.20 -11.25 10.47
N ARG A 230 9.47 -12.45 10.93
CA ARG A 230 10.82 -13.04 10.98
C ARG A 230 10.87 -14.29 10.15
#